data_1e032b1b4171ffaa14a53b9c8619b599
#
_entry.id   1e032b1b4171ffaa14a53b9c8619b599
#
_cell.length_a   1.000
_cell.length_b   1.000
_cell.length_c   1.000
_cell.angle_alpha   90.00
_cell.angle_beta   90.00
_cell.angle_gamma   90.00
#
_symmetry.space_group_name_H-M   'P 1'
#
loop_
_entity.id
_entity.type
_entity.pdbx_description
1 polymer ?
#
loop_
_entity_poly.entity_id
_entity_poly.type
_entity_poly.pdbx_seq_one_letter_code
_entity_poly.pdbx_strand_id
1 'polypeptide(L)'
;AAAREIIEETGFTDAVLGPQVWYGEVAFEISGRLTHAMDHYFVARCEGGEPSRAAWAAHEHELIEDIRWWTLADLARCKDAVWPAGLADLALEITKGVYPETPRVIARI
;
A
#
# COMPACT_ATOMS: atom_id res chain seq x y z
N ALA A 1 -0.09 -11.50 -8.95
CA ALA A 1 1.04 -10.62 -8.69
C ALA A 1 0.58 -9.18 -8.47
N ALA A 2 1.49 -8.31 -8.08
CA ALA A 2 1.18 -6.94 -7.71
C ALA A 2 0.49 -6.14 -8.82
N ALA A 3 0.91 -6.29 -10.06
CA ALA A 3 0.31 -5.58 -11.18
C ALA A 3 -1.17 -5.92 -11.37
N ARG A 4 -1.52 -7.19 -11.23
CA ARG A 4 -2.91 -7.63 -11.32
C ARG A 4 -3.74 -7.10 -10.15
N GLU A 5 -3.18 -7.15 -8.95
CA GLU A 5 -3.86 -6.69 -7.74
C GLU A 5 -4.18 -5.20 -7.77
N ILE A 6 -3.32 -4.38 -8.35
CA ILE A 6 -3.59 -2.95 -8.53
C ILE A 6 -4.85 -2.75 -9.36
N ILE A 7 -4.97 -3.45 -10.47
CA ILE A 7 -6.13 -3.35 -11.35
C ILE A 7 -7.40 -3.84 -10.65
N GLU A 8 -7.31 -4.98 -9.96
CA GLU A 8 -8.44 -5.56 -9.23
C GLU A 8 -8.94 -4.65 -8.11
N GLU A 9 -8.03 -4.07 -7.33
CA GLU A 9 -8.38 -3.28 -6.16
C GLU A 9 -8.77 -1.84 -6.48
N THR A 10 -8.15 -1.23 -7.48
CA THR A 10 -8.36 0.19 -7.78
C THR A 10 -9.10 0.46 -9.09
N GLY A 11 -9.09 -0.48 -10.02
CA GLY A 11 -9.64 -0.28 -11.36
C GLY A 11 -8.73 0.49 -12.29
N PHE A 12 -7.52 0.86 -11.87
CA PHE A 12 -6.59 1.64 -12.69
C PHE A 12 -5.81 0.74 -13.66
N THR A 13 -6.30 0.65 -14.88
CA THR A 13 -5.67 -0.18 -15.93
C THR A 13 -4.42 0.46 -16.52
N ASP A 14 -4.25 1.76 -16.34
CA ASP A 14 -3.07 2.51 -16.80
C ASP A 14 -1.92 2.52 -15.80
N ALA A 15 -2.08 1.90 -14.64
CA ALA A 15 -1.05 1.86 -13.62
C ALA A 15 0.21 1.13 -14.11
N VAL A 16 1.36 1.77 -13.90
CA VAL A 16 2.66 1.20 -14.24
C VAL A 16 3.36 0.82 -12.95
N LEU A 17 3.64 -0.46 -12.81
CA LEU A 17 4.36 -0.99 -11.64
C LEU A 17 5.83 -0.60 -11.72
N GLY A 18 6.32 0.02 -10.64
CA GLY A 18 7.71 0.39 -10.47
C GLY A 18 8.47 -0.57 -9.55
N PRO A 19 9.61 -0.14 -9.02
CA PRO A 19 10.44 -1.00 -8.19
C PRO A 19 9.85 -1.21 -6.80
N GLN A 20 10.28 -2.30 -6.14
CA GLN A 20 10.04 -2.51 -4.72
C GLN A 20 10.88 -1.52 -3.93
N VAL A 21 10.26 -0.78 -3.03
CA VAL A 21 10.94 0.26 -2.25
C VAL A 21 11.02 -0.03 -0.77
N TRP A 22 10.06 -0.78 -0.24
CA TRP A 22 10.02 -1.09 1.19
C TRP A 22 9.71 -2.56 1.43
N TYR A 23 10.09 -3.02 2.62
CA TYR A 23 9.83 -4.37 3.10
C TYR A 23 9.43 -4.31 4.57
N GLY A 24 8.43 -5.07 4.95
CA GLY A 24 7.99 -5.16 6.34
C GLY A 24 7.76 -6.60 6.76
N GLU A 25 7.98 -6.87 8.05
CA GLU A 25 7.65 -8.14 8.69
C GLU A 25 6.68 -7.86 9.83
N VAL A 26 5.57 -8.57 9.85
CA VAL A 26 4.52 -8.41 10.85
C VAL A 26 4.17 -9.77 11.43
N ALA A 27 4.06 -9.87 12.75
CA ALA A 27 3.51 -11.06 13.40
C ALA A 27 2.13 -10.73 13.94
N PHE A 28 1.20 -11.64 13.75
CA PHE A 28 -0.16 -11.50 14.26
C PHE A 28 -0.75 -12.87 14.56
N GLU A 29 -1.79 -12.89 15.35
CA GLU A 29 -2.44 -14.10 15.77
C GLU A 29 -3.77 -14.27 15.03
N ILE A 30 -3.91 -15.42 14.35
CA ILE A 30 -5.16 -15.80 13.68
C ILE A 30 -5.60 -17.11 14.28
N SER A 31 -6.81 -17.12 14.87
CA SER A 31 -7.42 -18.34 15.45
C SER A 31 -6.48 -19.04 16.43
N GLY A 32 -5.79 -18.28 17.29
CA GLY A 32 -4.87 -18.81 18.30
C GLY A 32 -3.51 -19.22 17.74
N ARG A 33 -3.24 -18.99 16.47
CA ARG A 33 -1.99 -19.37 15.81
C ARG A 33 -1.17 -18.14 15.47
N LEU A 34 0.11 -18.12 15.89
CA LEU A 34 1.04 -17.06 15.52
C LEU A 34 1.38 -17.16 14.05
N THR A 35 1.15 -16.07 13.32
CA THR A 35 1.38 -16.00 11.88
C THR A 35 2.34 -14.85 11.57
N HIS A 36 3.29 -15.10 10.69
CA HIS A 36 4.20 -14.08 10.17
C HIS A 36 3.80 -13.70 8.76
N ALA A 37 3.70 -12.41 8.48
CA ALA A 37 3.51 -11.88 7.15
C ALA A 37 4.73 -11.07 6.73
N MET A 38 5.11 -11.21 5.47
CA MET A 38 6.17 -10.43 4.85
C MET A 38 5.55 -9.55 3.79
N ASP A 39 5.63 -8.24 3.99
CA ASP A 39 5.02 -7.26 3.12
C ASP A 39 6.05 -6.65 2.17
N HIS A 40 5.77 -6.72 0.89
CA HIS A 40 6.59 -6.15 -0.16
C HIS A 40 5.85 -4.95 -0.74
N TYR A 41 6.47 -3.76 -0.66
CA TYR A 41 5.85 -2.52 -1.11
C TYR A 41 6.48 -2.05 -2.42
N PHE A 42 5.65 -1.86 -3.42
CA PHE A 42 6.06 -1.41 -4.74
C PHE A 42 5.51 -0.02 -5.02
N VAL A 43 6.24 0.75 -5.81
CA VAL A 43 5.72 2.01 -6.35
C VAL A 43 4.94 1.69 -7.61
N ALA A 44 3.78 2.32 -7.77
CA ALA A 44 3.04 2.28 -9.03
C ALA A 44 2.60 3.71 -9.35
N ARG A 45 2.58 4.04 -10.64
CA ARG A 45 2.15 5.34 -11.14
C ARG A 45 0.97 5.17 -12.07
N CYS A 46 0.03 6.11 -11.99
CA CYS A 46 -1.14 6.13 -12.87
C CYS A 46 -1.58 7.59 -13.10
N GLU A 47 -2.48 7.79 -14.06
CA GLU A 47 -3.03 9.11 -14.36
C GLU A 47 -3.93 9.65 -13.24
N GLY A 48 -4.43 8.79 -12.37
CA GLY A 48 -5.38 9.15 -11.34
C GLY A 48 -6.81 8.87 -11.75
N GLY A 49 -7.75 9.52 -11.08
CA GLY A 49 -9.18 9.31 -11.33
C GLY A 49 -9.86 8.60 -10.16
N GLU A 50 -11.13 8.24 -10.33
CA GLU A 50 -11.90 7.56 -9.31
C GLU A 50 -11.55 6.08 -9.22
N PRO A 51 -11.17 5.59 -8.03
CA PRO A 51 -10.99 4.16 -7.83
C PRO A 51 -12.29 3.40 -8.04
N SER A 52 -12.20 2.21 -8.62
CA SER A 52 -13.35 1.34 -8.86
C SER A 52 -13.27 0.08 -8.01
N ARG A 53 -14.40 -0.32 -7.43
CA ARG A 53 -14.53 -1.57 -6.67
C ARG A 53 -15.09 -2.70 -7.51
N ALA A 54 -15.31 -2.47 -8.80
CA ALA A 54 -16.03 -3.42 -9.66
C ALA A 54 -15.37 -4.79 -9.74
N ALA A 55 -14.04 -4.85 -9.65
CA ALA A 55 -13.30 -6.10 -9.73
C ALA A 55 -12.92 -6.69 -8.37
N TRP A 56 -13.43 -6.14 -7.27
CA TRP A 56 -13.13 -6.65 -5.94
C TRP A 56 -13.72 -8.04 -5.73
N ALA A 57 -12.90 -8.93 -5.17
CA ALA A 57 -13.38 -10.20 -4.68
C ALA A 57 -14.25 -10.00 -3.43
N ALA A 58 -15.12 -10.97 -3.12
CA ALA A 58 -16.04 -10.84 -1.99
C ALA A 58 -15.35 -10.53 -0.67
N HIS A 59 -14.21 -11.19 -0.38
CA HIS A 59 -13.47 -10.95 0.86
C HIS A 59 -12.84 -9.56 0.94
N GLU A 60 -12.54 -8.93 -0.20
CA GLU A 60 -11.98 -7.59 -0.24
C GLU A 60 -13.02 -6.54 0.18
N HIS A 61 -14.29 -6.74 -0.16
CA HIS A 61 -15.38 -5.89 0.30
C HIS A 61 -15.57 -5.94 1.82
N GLU A 62 -15.20 -7.05 2.45
CA GLU A 62 -15.26 -7.19 3.90
C GLU A 62 -14.08 -6.53 4.60
N LEU A 63 -12.89 -6.54 3.97
CA LEU A 63 -11.64 -6.05 4.56
C LEU A 63 -11.34 -4.58 4.25
N ILE A 64 -11.76 -4.11 3.08
CA ILE A 64 -11.50 -2.76 2.61
C ILE A 64 -12.80 -1.95 2.67
N GLU A 65 -12.83 -0.96 3.55
CA GLU A 65 -14.01 -0.10 3.69
C GLU A 65 -14.08 0.95 2.59
N ASP A 66 -12.94 1.53 2.22
CA ASP A 66 -12.88 2.62 1.25
C ASP A 66 -11.50 2.72 0.60
N ILE A 67 -11.47 3.29 -0.60
CA ILE A 67 -10.24 3.65 -1.32
C ILE A 67 -10.41 5.08 -1.82
N ARG A 68 -9.43 5.93 -1.52
CA ARG A 68 -9.44 7.32 -2.00
C ARG A 68 -8.03 7.85 -2.18
N TRP A 69 -7.92 8.92 -2.96
CA TRP A 69 -6.67 9.64 -3.11
C TRP A 69 -6.39 10.50 -1.88
N TRP A 70 -5.13 10.56 -1.50
CA TRP A 70 -4.66 11.39 -0.41
C TRP A 70 -3.53 12.29 -0.88
N THR A 71 -3.55 13.57 -0.50
CA THR A 71 -2.35 14.39 -0.58
C THR A 71 -1.43 14.00 0.57
N LEU A 72 -0.13 14.24 0.41
CA LEU A 72 0.82 13.96 1.50
C LEU A 72 0.51 14.81 2.74
N ALA A 73 0.07 16.05 2.55
CA ALA A 73 -0.29 16.92 3.65
C ALA A 73 -1.48 16.36 4.44
N ASP A 74 -2.51 15.89 3.75
CA ASP A 74 -3.69 15.29 4.41
C ASP A 74 -3.32 13.99 5.11
N LEU A 75 -2.48 13.18 4.51
CA LEU A 75 -2.02 11.93 5.09
C LEU A 75 -1.22 12.19 6.37
N ALA A 76 -0.34 13.20 6.38
CA ALA A 76 0.44 13.58 7.55
C ALA A 76 -0.45 14.08 8.71
N ARG A 77 -1.61 14.66 8.40
CA ARG A 77 -2.56 15.16 9.39
C ARG A 77 -3.63 14.14 9.79
N CYS A 78 -3.63 12.98 9.17
CA CYS A 78 -4.63 11.95 9.45
C CYS A 78 -4.54 11.50 10.91
N LYS A 79 -5.69 11.49 11.60
CA LYS A 79 -5.77 11.09 13.01
C LYS A 79 -6.06 9.60 13.17
N ASP A 80 -6.49 8.95 12.11
CA ASP A 80 -6.73 7.52 12.11
C ASP A 80 -5.39 6.76 12.08
N ALA A 81 -5.45 5.48 12.45
CA ALA A 81 -4.27 4.64 12.36
C ALA A 81 -3.82 4.52 10.90
N VAL A 82 -2.56 4.80 10.64
CA VAL A 82 -1.97 4.72 9.30
C VAL A 82 -0.90 3.63 9.30
N TRP A 83 -0.98 2.75 8.32
CA TRP A 83 0.02 1.71 8.14
C TRP A 83 0.61 1.76 6.72
N PRO A 84 1.91 1.64 6.53
CA PRO A 84 2.92 1.50 7.60
C PRO A 84 3.09 2.79 8.41
N ALA A 85 3.61 2.66 9.62
CA ALA A 85 3.86 3.83 10.49
C ALA A 85 4.82 4.79 9.80
N GLY A 86 4.48 6.09 9.82
CA GLY A 86 5.29 7.10 9.14
C GLY A 86 5.13 7.13 7.63
N LEU A 87 4.01 6.62 7.12
CA LEU A 87 3.77 6.53 5.68
C LEU A 87 3.93 7.86 4.96
N ALA A 88 3.46 8.96 5.54
CA ALA A 88 3.57 10.28 4.91
C ALA A 88 5.03 10.68 4.65
N ASP A 89 5.90 10.45 5.62
CA ASP A 89 7.33 10.75 5.50
C ASP A 89 8.01 9.82 4.50
N LEU A 90 7.68 8.52 4.54
CA LEU A 90 8.22 7.54 3.60
C LEU A 90 7.80 7.86 2.16
N ALA A 91 6.53 8.19 1.97
CA ALA A 91 6.00 8.50 0.65
C ALA A 91 6.55 9.81 0.09
N LEU A 92 6.91 10.77 0.94
CA LEU A 92 7.47 12.04 0.50
C LEU A 92 8.74 11.84 -0.34
N GLU A 93 9.64 10.98 0.08
CA GLU A 93 10.86 10.67 -0.68
C GLU A 93 10.53 10.04 -2.04
N ILE A 94 9.54 9.13 -2.06
CA ILE A 94 9.12 8.46 -3.29
C ILE A 94 8.55 9.46 -4.30
N THR A 95 7.74 10.41 -3.84
CA THR A 95 7.16 11.43 -4.74
C THR A 95 8.22 12.38 -5.30
N LYS A 96 9.35 12.54 -4.61
CA LYS A 96 10.49 13.30 -5.10
C LYS A 96 11.38 12.52 -6.08
N GLY A 97 11.04 11.24 -6.32
CA GLY A 97 11.84 10.37 -7.16
C GLY A 97 13.06 9.75 -6.47
N VAL A 98 13.14 9.86 -5.16
CA VAL A 98 14.23 9.29 -4.37
C VAL A 98 13.83 7.88 -3.94
N TYR A 99 14.39 6.90 -4.61
CA TYR A 99 14.11 5.49 -4.31
C TYR A 99 15.34 4.84 -3.66
N PRO A 100 15.14 3.96 -2.65
CA PRO A 100 16.27 3.23 -2.08
C PRO A 100 16.85 2.24 -3.10
N GLU A 101 18.16 2.02 -3.06
CA GLU A 101 18.83 1.04 -3.93
C GLU A 101 18.37 -0.38 -3.64
N THR A 102 18.13 -0.67 -2.37
CA THR A 102 17.55 -1.93 -1.92
C THR A 102 16.31 -1.63 -1.10
N PRO A 103 15.32 -2.54 -1.05
CA PRO A 103 14.11 -2.29 -0.26
C PRO A 103 14.44 -1.97 1.19
N ARG A 104 13.91 -0.83 1.66
CA ARG A 104 14.10 -0.37 3.03
C ARG A 104 13.21 -1.17 3.98
N VAL A 105 13.78 -1.70 5.05
CA VAL A 105 13.00 -2.37 6.09
C VAL A 105 12.29 -1.32 6.93
N ILE A 106 10.96 -1.30 6.88
CA ILE A 106 10.13 -0.31 7.55
C ILE A 106 9.39 -0.84 8.76
N ALA A 107 9.30 -2.17 8.89
CA ALA A 107 8.71 -2.83 10.04
C ALA A 107 9.39 -4.17 10.25
N ARG A 108 9.76 -4.44 11.49
CA ARG A 108 10.33 -5.72 11.88
C ARG A 108 9.92 -6.02 13.33
N ILE A 109 9.44 -7.21 13.54
CA ILE A 109 9.02 -7.66 14.86
C ILE A 109 10.13 -8.46 15.51
#